data_d9fca7f2bf31c396ad427fe896430515
#
_entry.id   d9fca7f2bf31c396ad427fe896430515
#
_cell.length_a   1.000
_cell.length_b   1.000
_cell.length_c   1.000
_cell.angle_alpha   90.00
_cell.angle_beta   90.00
_cell.angle_gamma   90.00
#
_symmetry.space_group_name_H-M   'P 1'
#
loop_
_entity.id
_entity.type
_entity.pdbx_description
1 polymer ?
#
loop_
_entity_poly.entity_id
_entity_poly.type
_entity_poly.pdbx_seq_one_letter_code
_entity_poly.pdbx_strand_id
1 'polypeptide(L)'
;PIGVAVFDRDAMVVRFSTTRDSPMSPFHATVNMRLPLLTRAMGRAYIAFCPAAERKYILGVLARSAHPEDRAARHPEEVREIIARVRRNGFAERSPDVQPKSANTFSVPIRHGGKVLATIGVSYFISAMPKTKAIASYVPPLLDLAKKIEASVADLEEFNER
;
A
#
# COMPACT_ATOMS: atom_id res chain seq x y z
N PRO A 1 8.15 -11.51 0.49
CA PRO A 1 8.72 -10.51 -0.43
C PRO A 1 8.35 -9.09 -0.06
N ILE A 2 9.19 -8.14 -0.47
CA ILE A 2 8.96 -6.71 -0.36
C ILE A 2 8.64 -6.15 -1.75
N GLY A 3 7.72 -5.20 -1.81
CA GLY A 3 7.37 -4.52 -3.06
C GLY A 3 7.20 -3.02 -2.85
N VAL A 4 7.42 -2.26 -3.91
CA VAL A 4 7.16 -0.82 -3.99
C VAL A 4 6.19 -0.56 -5.13
N ALA A 5 5.16 0.22 -4.87
CA ALA A 5 4.16 0.60 -5.86
C ALA A 5 3.96 2.11 -5.89
N VAL A 6 3.61 2.61 -7.06
CA VAL A 6 3.27 4.03 -7.30
C VAL A 6 1.83 4.14 -7.77
N PHE A 7 1.20 5.25 -7.45
CA PHE A 7 -0.16 5.53 -7.92
C PHE A 7 -0.15 5.85 -9.42
N ASP A 8 -1.10 5.26 -10.15
CA ASP A 8 -1.33 5.53 -11.56
C ASP A 8 -2.83 5.47 -11.86
N ARG A 9 -3.45 6.61 -12.08
CA ARG A 9 -4.86 6.82 -12.44
C ARG A 9 -5.85 6.38 -11.36
N ASP A 10 -6.09 5.08 -11.23
CA ASP A 10 -7.13 4.48 -10.38
C ASP A 10 -6.62 3.31 -9.53
N ALA A 11 -5.33 3.02 -9.61
CA ALA A 11 -4.71 1.88 -8.92
C ALA A 11 -3.26 2.17 -8.53
N MET A 12 -2.70 1.34 -7.66
CA MET A 12 -1.26 1.27 -7.47
C MET A 12 -0.64 0.35 -8.52
N VAL A 13 0.51 0.72 -9.04
CA VAL A 13 1.28 -0.13 -9.97
C VAL A 13 2.58 -0.53 -9.31
N VAL A 14 2.84 -1.83 -9.20
CA VAL A 14 4.08 -2.35 -8.62
C VAL A 14 5.24 -2.05 -9.56
N ARG A 15 6.26 -1.35 -9.06
CA ARG A 15 7.47 -0.98 -9.81
C ARG A 15 8.69 -1.76 -9.40
N PHE A 16 8.71 -2.26 -8.16
CA PHE A 16 9.80 -3.06 -7.64
C PHE A 16 9.24 -4.20 -6.79
N SER A 17 9.87 -5.36 -6.84
CA SER A 17 9.52 -6.52 -6.01
C SER A 17 10.69 -7.46 -5.86
N THR A 18 10.91 -7.95 -4.63
CA THR A 18 11.86 -9.03 -4.34
C THR A 18 11.25 -10.43 -4.53
N THR A 19 10.13 -10.54 -5.23
CA THR A 19 9.43 -11.82 -5.45
C THR A 19 10.33 -12.87 -6.09
N ARG A 20 11.14 -12.47 -7.08
CA ARG A 20 12.06 -13.38 -7.76
C ARG A 20 13.18 -13.90 -6.86
N ASP A 21 13.54 -13.14 -5.84
CA ASP A 21 14.63 -13.45 -4.91
C ASP A 21 14.14 -14.25 -3.70
N SER A 22 12.85 -14.52 -3.62
CA SER A 22 12.22 -15.22 -2.50
C SER A 22 11.50 -16.49 -2.97
N PRO A 23 12.09 -17.69 -2.74
CA PRO A 23 11.44 -18.95 -3.09
C PRO A 23 10.15 -19.20 -2.28
N MET A 24 9.98 -18.49 -1.16
CA MET A 24 8.80 -18.55 -0.30
C MET A 24 7.79 -17.42 -0.59
N SER A 25 7.81 -16.85 -1.81
CA SER A 25 6.86 -15.80 -2.16
C SER A 25 5.45 -16.35 -2.39
N PRO A 26 4.40 -15.72 -1.82
CA PRO A 26 3.01 -16.05 -2.14
C PRO A 26 2.58 -15.59 -3.56
N PHE A 27 3.46 -14.92 -4.29
CA PHE A 27 3.20 -14.40 -5.62
C PHE A 27 4.32 -14.79 -6.59
N HIS A 28 3.98 -15.08 -7.85
CA HIS A 28 4.95 -15.49 -8.86
C HIS A 28 5.53 -14.33 -9.69
N ALA A 29 4.71 -13.34 -9.99
CA ALA A 29 5.12 -12.14 -10.72
C ALA A 29 4.25 -10.97 -10.26
N THR A 30 4.88 -9.87 -9.86
CA THR A 30 4.17 -8.72 -9.31
C THR A 30 4.52 -7.39 -9.98
N VAL A 31 5.69 -7.28 -10.63
CA VAL A 31 6.08 -6.04 -11.33
C VAL A 31 5.09 -5.74 -12.45
N ASN A 32 4.68 -4.48 -12.55
CA ASN A 32 3.61 -3.96 -13.42
C ASN A 32 2.18 -4.43 -13.07
N MET A 33 2.00 -5.19 -12.00
CA MET A 33 0.68 -5.54 -11.50
C MET A 33 -0.04 -4.29 -11.00
N ARG A 34 -1.31 -4.13 -11.40
CA ARG A 34 -2.21 -3.09 -10.91
C ARG A 34 -2.94 -3.59 -9.66
N LEU A 35 -2.90 -2.80 -8.61
CA LEU A 35 -3.48 -3.13 -7.29
C LEU A 35 -4.61 -2.15 -6.97
N PRO A 36 -5.85 -2.61 -6.83
CA PRO A 36 -6.97 -1.78 -6.41
C PRO A 36 -6.72 -1.05 -5.08
N LEU A 37 -7.25 0.18 -4.97
CA LEU A 37 -6.92 1.08 -3.84
C LEU A 37 -7.63 0.71 -2.54
N LEU A 38 -8.81 0.10 -2.60
CA LEU A 38 -9.63 -0.10 -1.40
C LEU A 38 -9.51 -1.50 -0.79
N THR A 39 -8.89 -2.44 -1.50
CA THR A 39 -8.75 -3.83 -1.06
C THR A 39 -7.31 -4.26 -0.83
N ARG A 40 -6.36 -3.69 -1.56
CA ARG A 40 -4.95 -4.06 -1.45
C ARG A 40 -4.23 -3.17 -0.43
N ALA A 41 -3.28 -3.73 0.32
CA ALA A 41 -2.57 -3.00 1.37
C ALA A 41 -1.88 -1.74 0.84
N MET A 42 -1.19 -1.84 -0.30
CA MET A 42 -0.50 -0.69 -0.91
C MET A 42 -1.47 0.41 -1.32
N GLY A 43 -2.63 0.04 -1.87
CA GLY A 43 -3.69 0.98 -2.22
C GLY A 43 -4.29 1.66 -0.99
N ARG A 44 -4.59 0.89 0.05
CA ARG A 44 -5.12 1.42 1.32
C ARG A 44 -4.13 2.37 2.00
N ALA A 45 -2.83 2.07 1.95
CA ALA A 45 -1.80 2.98 2.46
C ALA A 45 -1.79 4.29 1.67
N TYR A 46 -1.92 4.24 0.34
CA TYR A 46 -1.98 5.43 -0.50
C TYR A 46 -3.22 6.28 -0.19
N ILE A 47 -4.41 5.71 -0.29
CA ILE A 47 -5.67 6.43 -0.14
C ILE A 47 -5.85 7.02 1.27
N ALA A 48 -5.29 6.40 2.29
CA ALA A 48 -5.37 6.90 3.66
C ALA A 48 -4.53 8.16 3.90
N PHE A 49 -3.40 8.32 3.19
CA PHE A 49 -2.42 9.36 3.44
C PHE A 49 -2.24 10.37 2.31
N CYS A 50 -2.81 10.16 1.14
CA CYS A 50 -2.77 11.13 0.05
C CYS A 50 -3.55 12.41 0.43
N PRO A 51 -3.29 13.56 -0.24
CA PRO A 51 -4.02 14.80 0.01
C PRO A 51 -5.53 14.63 -0.09
N ALA A 52 -6.29 15.36 0.74
CA ALA A 52 -7.74 15.23 0.82
C ALA A 52 -8.46 15.52 -0.51
N ALA A 53 -8.01 16.51 -1.26
CA ALA A 53 -8.59 16.85 -2.56
C ALA A 53 -8.36 15.74 -3.59
N GLU A 54 -7.16 15.17 -3.62
CA GLU A 54 -6.81 14.04 -4.47
C GLU A 54 -7.64 12.80 -4.11
N ARG A 55 -7.74 12.49 -2.83
CA ARG A 55 -8.58 11.39 -2.33
C ARG A 55 -10.03 11.52 -2.78
N LYS A 56 -10.60 12.70 -2.63
CA LYS A 56 -11.99 12.98 -3.06
C LYS A 56 -12.18 12.70 -4.54
N TYR A 57 -11.25 13.17 -5.37
CA TYR A 57 -11.29 12.94 -6.82
C TYR A 57 -11.18 11.44 -7.14
N ILE A 58 -10.21 10.76 -6.57
CA ILE A 58 -9.98 9.32 -6.78
C ILE A 58 -11.22 8.50 -6.39
N LEU A 59 -11.78 8.74 -5.19
CA LEU A 59 -12.96 8.03 -4.72
C LEU A 59 -14.17 8.27 -5.63
N GLY A 60 -14.31 9.46 -6.22
CA GLY A 60 -15.32 9.75 -7.23
C GLY A 60 -15.15 8.94 -8.51
N VAL A 61 -13.90 8.71 -8.94
CA VAL A 61 -13.58 7.85 -10.09
C VAL A 61 -13.90 6.38 -9.76
N LEU A 62 -13.45 5.88 -8.61
CA LEU A 62 -13.68 4.50 -8.19
C LEU A 62 -15.16 4.17 -7.98
N ALA A 63 -15.95 5.13 -7.52
CA ALA A 63 -17.41 4.94 -7.35
C ALA A 63 -18.14 4.65 -8.68
N ARG A 64 -17.57 5.09 -9.80
CA ARG A 64 -18.08 4.82 -11.16
C ARG A 64 -17.45 3.59 -11.80
N SER A 65 -16.47 2.99 -11.17
CA SER A 65 -15.78 1.79 -11.67
C SER A 65 -16.70 0.57 -11.62
N ALA A 66 -16.60 -0.30 -12.63
CA ALA A 66 -17.24 -1.60 -12.65
C ALA A 66 -16.39 -2.69 -12.01
N HIS A 67 -15.16 -2.39 -11.61
CA HIS A 67 -14.25 -3.36 -11.00
C HIS A 67 -14.78 -3.82 -9.63
N PRO A 68 -14.89 -5.14 -9.35
CA PRO A 68 -15.48 -5.64 -8.12
C PRO A 68 -14.76 -5.16 -6.84
N GLU A 69 -13.43 -5.00 -6.90
CA GLU A 69 -12.64 -4.54 -5.77
C GLU A 69 -12.79 -3.03 -5.47
N ASP A 70 -13.45 -2.26 -6.35
CA ASP A 70 -13.76 -0.84 -6.15
C ASP A 70 -15.15 -0.62 -5.52
N ARG A 71 -15.90 -1.69 -5.26
CA ARG A 71 -17.28 -1.63 -4.73
C ARG A 71 -17.41 -0.74 -3.49
N ALA A 72 -16.46 -0.80 -2.59
CA ALA A 72 -16.47 -0.01 -1.35
C ALA A 72 -16.51 1.51 -1.61
N ALA A 73 -16.05 2.00 -2.77
CA ALA A 73 -16.11 3.42 -3.11
C ALA A 73 -17.53 3.99 -3.20
N ARG A 74 -18.54 3.12 -3.38
CA ARG A 74 -19.97 3.49 -3.37
C ARG A 74 -20.57 3.56 -1.96
N HIS A 75 -19.79 3.19 -0.94
CA HIS A 75 -20.20 3.14 0.47
C HIS A 75 -19.27 4.04 1.31
N PRO A 76 -19.59 5.35 1.45
CA PRO A 76 -18.71 6.31 2.13
C PRO A 76 -18.32 5.91 3.55
N GLU A 77 -19.21 5.24 4.28
CA GLU A 77 -18.92 4.75 5.63
C GLU A 77 -17.82 3.68 5.63
N GLU A 78 -17.90 2.73 4.70
CA GLU A 78 -16.88 1.67 4.55
C GLU A 78 -15.51 2.27 4.21
N VAL A 79 -15.46 3.26 3.32
CA VAL A 79 -14.24 3.99 3.00
C VAL A 79 -13.67 4.71 4.23
N ARG A 80 -14.52 5.40 5.00
CA ARG A 80 -14.10 6.07 6.23
C ARG A 80 -13.50 5.10 7.25
N GLU A 81 -14.11 3.93 7.42
CA GLU A 81 -13.57 2.90 8.31
C GLU A 81 -12.20 2.37 7.85
N ILE A 82 -12.04 2.12 6.54
CA ILE A 82 -10.76 1.69 5.97
C ILE A 82 -9.68 2.73 6.28
N ILE A 83 -9.92 3.99 5.97
CA ILE A 83 -8.97 5.08 6.18
C ILE A 83 -8.66 5.28 7.67
N ALA A 84 -9.67 5.30 8.52
CA ALA A 84 -9.51 5.48 9.97
C ALA A 84 -8.67 4.35 10.59
N ARG A 85 -8.89 3.11 10.17
CA ARG A 85 -8.13 1.94 10.62
C ARG A 85 -6.65 2.05 10.24
N VAL A 86 -6.37 2.39 8.97
CA VAL A 86 -4.99 2.56 8.51
C VAL A 86 -4.27 3.66 9.28
N ARG A 87 -4.92 4.82 9.46
CA ARG A 87 -4.32 5.95 10.19
C ARG A 87 -4.10 5.64 11.67
N ARG A 88 -5.02 4.96 12.32
CA ARG A 88 -4.89 4.55 13.72
C ARG A 88 -3.77 3.55 13.92
N ASN A 89 -3.62 2.59 13.02
CA ASN A 89 -2.60 1.54 13.11
C ASN A 89 -1.21 2.01 12.63
N GLY A 90 -1.16 3.05 11.78
CA GLY A 90 0.07 3.51 11.14
C GLY A 90 0.51 2.67 9.96
N PHE A 91 -0.21 1.63 9.60
CA PHE A 91 0.01 0.79 8.42
C PHE A 91 -1.31 0.27 7.86
N ALA A 92 -1.29 -0.11 6.59
CA ALA A 92 -2.42 -0.72 5.92
C ALA A 92 -2.25 -2.25 5.84
N GLU A 93 -3.37 -2.93 5.86
CA GLU A 93 -3.49 -4.37 5.67
C GLU A 93 -4.42 -4.66 4.49
N ARG A 94 -4.12 -5.68 3.69
CA ARG A 94 -5.01 -6.09 2.61
C ARG A 94 -6.34 -6.62 3.16
N SER A 95 -7.40 -6.50 2.37
CA SER A 95 -8.68 -7.11 2.73
C SER A 95 -8.56 -8.64 2.81
N PRO A 96 -9.17 -9.28 3.82
CA PRO A 96 -9.15 -10.74 3.94
C PRO A 96 -9.90 -11.44 2.79
N ASP A 97 -10.77 -10.71 2.08
CA ASP A 97 -11.56 -11.27 0.98
C ASP A 97 -10.79 -11.41 -0.34
N VAL A 98 -9.61 -10.78 -0.41
CA VAL A 98 -8.77 -10.79 -1.62
C VAL A 98 -7.99 -12.09 -1.75
N GLN A 99 -7.94 -12.64 -2.96
CA GLN A 99 -7.13 -13.82 -3.27
C GLN A 99 -5.63 -13.48 -3.47
N PRO A 100 -4.71 -14.38 -3.15
CA PRO A 100 -4.93 -15.65 -2.43
C PRO A 100 -5.19 -15.40 -0.94
N LYS A 101 -6.16 -16.11 -0.36
CA LYS A 101 -6.49 -16.00 1.08
C LYS A 101 -5.39 -16.55 2.01
N SER A 102 -4.46 -17.30 1.45
CA SER A 102 -3.28 -17.83 2.17
C SER A 102 -2.20 -16.79 2.45
N ALA A 103 -2.32 -15.60 1.87
CA ALA A 103 -1.33 -14.53 2.01
C ALA A 103 -1.92 -13.29 2.68
N ASN A 104 -1.06 -12.55 3.40
CA ASN A 104 -1.37 -11.22 3.88
C ASN A 104 -0.26 -10.24 3.48
N THR A 105 -0.57 -8.95 3.47
CA THR A 105 0.35 -7.87 3.14
C THR A 105 0.14 -6.72 4.10
N PHE A 106 1.24 -6.18 4.62
CA PHE A 106 1.28 -4.89 5.32
C PHE A 106 1.95 -3.86 4.44
N SER A 107 1.47 -2.63 4.46
CA SER A 107 2.03 -1.54 3.66
C SER A 107 2.01 -0.21 4.40
N VAL A 108 3.02 0.61 4.12
CA VAL A 108 3.14 1.96 4.64
C VAL A 108 3.42 2.95 3.50
N PRO A 109 3.03 4.22 3.64
CA PRO A 109 3.34 5.23 2.64
C PRO A 109 4.79 5.69 2.72
N ILE A 110 5.34 6.11 1.59
CA ILE A 110 6.56 6.89 1.45
C ILE A 110 6.11 8.30 1.07
N ARG A 111 6.36 9.27 1.94
CA ARG A 111 5.82 10.63 1.81
C ARG A 111 6.92 11.67 1.62
N HIS A 112 6.61 12.71 0.86
CA HIS A 112 7.43 13.91 0.74
C HIS A 112 6.57 15.10 0.32
N GLY A 113 6.83 16.28 0.92
CA GLY A 113 6.13 17.51 0.55
C GLY A 113 4.60 17.44 0.69
N GLY A 114 4.08 16.71 1.68
CA GLY A 114 2.63 16.53 1.90
C GLY A 114 1.96 15.54 0.93
N LYS A 115 2.72 14.89 0.06
CA LYS A 115 2.25 13.90 -0.92
C LYS A 115 2.72 12.49 -0.56
N VAL A 116 2.03 11.48 -1.08
CA VAL A 116 2.49 10.09 -1.09
C VAL A 116 3.18 9.83 -2.42
N LEU A 117 4.49 9.61 -2.40
CA LEU A 117 5.28 9.32 -3.60
C LEU A 117 5.09 7.88 -4.06
N ALA A 118 5.07 6.98 -3.11
CA ALA A 118 4.94 5.55 -3.33
C ALA A 118 4.42 4.88 -2.05
N THR A 119 4.12 3.59 -2.14
CA THR A 119 3.88 2.75 -0.98
C THR A 119 4.83 1.55 -1.02
N ILE A 120 5.30 1.14 0.17
CA ILE A 120 6.14 -0.04 0.33
C ILE A 120 5.39 -1.06 1.18
N GLY A 121 5.47 -2.32 0.79
CA GLY A 121 4.76 -3.39 1.49
C GLY A 121 5.56 -4.67 1.59
N VAL A 122 5.21 -5.48 2.59
CA VAL A 122 5.73 -6.82 2.81
C VAL A 122 4.58 -7.82 2.78
N SER A 123 4.76 -8.89 2.00
CA SER A 123 3.80 -9.98 1.90
C SER A 123 4.37 -11.27 2.49
N TYR A 124 3.52 -12.04 3.14
CA TYR A 124 3.88 -13.29 3.78
C TYR A 124 2.73 -14.30 3.70
N PHE A 125 3.05 -15.59 3.88
CA PHE A 125 2.04 -16.63 4.05
C PHE A 125 1.47 -16.60 5.48
N ILE A 126 0.15 -16.60 5.61
CA ILE A 126 -0.55 -16.59 6.91
C ILE A 126 -0.19 -17.84 7.73
N SER A 127 0.05 -18.96 7.06
CA SER A 127 0.49 -20.21 7.70
C SER A 127 1.91 -20.15 8.29
N ALA A 128 2.75 -19.20 7.84
CA ALA A 128 4.13 -19.10 8.30
C ALA A 128 4.25 -18.53 9.71
N MET A 129 3.33 -17.65 10.11
CA MET A 129 3.31 -17.08 11.46
C MET A 129 1.95 -16.43 11.79
N PRO A 130 1.58 -16.36 13.08
CA PRO A 130 0.40 -15.62 13.51
C PRO A 130 0.50 -14.14 13.17
N LYS A 131 -0.64 -13.50 12.89
CA LYS A 131 -0.74 -12.09 12.49
C LYS A 131 -0.07 -11.14 13.49
N THR A 132 -0.25 -11.34 14.78
CA THR A 132 0.37 -10.53 15.84
C THR A 132 1.89 -10.54 15.76
N LYS A 133 2.48 -11.72 15.52
CA LYS A 133 3.92 -11.88 15.32
C LYS A 133 4.38 -11.24 14.02
N ALA A 134 3.62 -11.39 12.95
CA ALA A 134 3.93 -10.77 11.67
C ALA A 134 3.94 -9.24 11.76
N ILE A 135 2.97 -8.64 12.44
CA ILE A 135 2.95 -7.19 12.70
C ILE A 135 4.21 -6.76 13.47
N ALA A 136 4.52 -7.43 14.58
CA ALA A 136 5.67 -7.09 15.41
C ALA A 136 7.01 -7.25 14.66
N SER A 137 7.10 -8.23 13.75
CA SER A 137 8.33 -8.53 13.01
C SER A 137 8.53 -7.67 11.77
N TYR A 138 7.45 -7.30 11.07
CA TYR A 138 7.54 -6.67 9.75
C TYR A 138 7.20 -5.17 9.75
N VAL A 139 6.27 -4.72 10.59
CA VAL A 139 5.80 -3.32 10.52
C VAL A 139 6.87 -2.33 11.00
N PRO A 140 7.55 -2.51 12.15
CA PRO A 140 8.58 -1.56 12.58
C PRO A 140 9.72 -1.40 11.57
N PRO A 141 10.35 -2.48 11.03
CA PRO A 141 11.37 -2.34 9.99
C PRO A 141 10.86 -1.68 8.71
N LEU A 142 9.59 -1.93 8.34
CA LEU A 142 8.97 -1.34 7.15
C LEU A 142 8.80 0.17 7.31
N LEU A 143 8.36 0.62 8.49
CA LEU A 143 8.25 2.04 8.83
C LEU A 143 9.63 2.72 8.83
N ASP A 144 10.64 2.07 9.39
CA ASP A 144 12.01 2.60 9.39
C ASP A 144 12.58 2.72 7.97
N LEU A 145 12.32 1.72 7.13
CA LEU A 145 12.74 1.75 5.73
C LEU A 145 12.05 2.88 4.96
N ALA A 146 10.76 3.09 5.16
CA ALA A 146 10.03 4.19 4.54
C ALA A 146 10.64 5.55 4.93
N LYS A 147 10.94 5.77 6.22
CA LYS A 147 11.61 7.00 6.70
C LYS A 147 12.99 7.21 6.08
N LYS A 148 13.78 6.16 5.93
CA LYS A 148 15.10 6.24 5.28
C LYS A 148 14.97 6.65 3.81
N ILE A 149 13.99 6.11 3.10
CA ILE A 149 13.72 6.48 1.70
C ILE A 149 13.27 7.95 1.62
N GLU A 150 12.36 8.37 2.51
CA GLU A 150 11.90 9.77 2.58
C GLU A 150 13.07 10.75 2.80
N ALA A 151 14.00 10.43 3.71
CA ALA A 151 15.20 11.24 3.94
C ALA A 151 16.09 11.29 2.71
N SER A 152 16.30 10.17 2.02
CA SER A 152 17.10 10.13 0.79
C SER A 152 16.49 10.95 -0.35
N VAL A 153 15.16 10.98 -0.46
CA VAL A 153 14.46 11.81 -1.46
C VAL A 153 14.67 13.29 -1.15
N ALA A 154 14.55 13.71 0.11
CA ALA A 154 14.80 15.09 0.53
C ALA A 154 16.24 15.55 0.20
N ASP A 155 17.25 14.72 0.47
CA ASP A 155 18.66 15.01 0.15
C ASP A 155 18.88 15.18 -1.36
N LEU A 156 18.22 14.37 -2.19
CA LEU A 156 18.30 14.47 -3.65
C LEU A 156 17.69 15.76 -4.20
N GLU A 157 16.59 16.23 -3.63
CA GLU A 157 15.97 17.50 -4.02
C GLU A 157 16.89 18.68 -3.69
N GLU A 158 17.46 18.73 -2.49
CA GLU A 158 18.41 19.76 -2.10
C GLU A 158 19.67 19.79 -3.00
N PHE A 159 20.11 18.63 -3.48
CA PHE A 159 21.23 18.55 -4.41
C PHE A 159 20.89 19.11 -5.80
N ASN A 160 19.67 18.87 -6.28
CA ASN A 160 19.22 19.33 -7.60
C ASN A 160 18.90 20.84 -7.65
N GLU A 161 18.64 21.47 -6.50
CA GLU A 161 18.37 22.92 -6.40
C GLU A 161 19.65 23.79 -6.27
N ARG A 162 20.83 23.18 -6.14
CA ARG A 162 22.14 23.83 -6.07
C ARG A 162 22.82 23.87 -7.44
#